data_a1edc0c66aa460bade4da537dfa58bb4
#
_entry.id   a1edc0c66aa460bade4da537dfa58bb4
#
_cell.length_a   1.000
_cell.length_b   1.000
_cell.length_c   1.000
_cell.angle_alpha   90.00
_cell.angle_beta   90.00
_cell.angle_gamma   90.00
#
_symmetry.space_group_name_H-M   'P 1'
#
loop_
_entity.id
_entity.type
_entity.pdbx_description
1 polymer ?
#
loop_
_entity_poly.entity_id
_entity_poly.type
_entity_poly.pdbx_seq_one_letter_code
_entity_poly.pdbx_strand_id
1 'polypeptide(L)'
;NEGSVTAKKDMVGGIVGQAARPIVAVQCLNKAAVKFAGESPKVRTAVGGIIGNAFAKGDAKWAVAVVECRNEGDVSCGYAANTYNSARGIHVGGLCGFIAGNETVNAVVRFSSNTGAVHSESGRIGGIMALASFCDVQECVNEGTVDGSAAVAGGISGLFEAGDMYGCVNVGDVLLKGSGNAGGIVGTTQTPKRYTAITDCRNGGVICGRFGFTASILAESRNDTDRVDGCGVGGAVGTPAQGREAP
;
A
#
# COMPACT_ATOMS: atom_id res chain seq x y z
N ASN A 1 -16.56 10.90 2.48
CA ASN A 1 -17.03 10.17 3.65
C ASN A 1 -16.59 10.88 4.94
N GLU A 2 -17.49 11.14 5.84
CA GLU A 2 -17.23 11.79 7.14
C GLU A 2 -17.63 10.87 8.32
N GLY A 3 -18.31 9.76 8.05
CA GLY A 3 -18.68 8.74 9.02
C GLY A 3 -17.69 7.57 9.03
N SER A 4 -17.28 7.11 10.24
CA SER A 4 -16.37 5.97 10.35
C SER A 4 -16.96 4.68 9.75
N VAL A 5 -16.10 3.88 9.10
CA VAL A 5 -16.45 2.58 8.54
C VAL A 5 -15.77 1.49 9.34
N THR A 6 -16.55 0.64 10.00
CA THR A 6 -16.03 -0.53 10.70
C THR A 6 -16.72 -1.78 10.19
N ALA A 7 -15.97 -2.76 9.73
CA ALA A 7 -16.53 -4.00 9.21
C ALA A 7 -15.79 -5.23 9.74
N LYS A 8 -16.52 -6.36 9.81
CA LYS A 8 -15.98 -7.68 10.22
C LYS A 8 -15.77 -8.63 9.06
N LYS A 9 -16.05 -8.19 7.82
CA LYS A 9 -15.88 -8.97 6.60
C LYS A 9 -14.85 -8.34 5.68
N ASP A 10 -14.38 -9.10 4.75
CA ASP A 10 -13.09 -9.10 4.09
C ASP A 10 -12.69 -7.84 3.28
N MET A 11 -13.64 -7.08 2.73
CA MET A 11 -13.34 -5.94 1.86
C MET A 11 -13.94 -4.66 2.43
N VAL A 12 -13.09 -3.78 2.93
CA VAL A 12 -13.51 -2.57 3.64
C VAL A 12 -12.93 -1.33 2.97
N GLY A 13 -13.78 -0.42 2.56
CA GLY A 13 -13.35 0.86 1.96
C GLY A 13 -14.20 2.01 2.49
N GLY A 14 -13.60 3.16 2.64
CA GLY A 14 -14.31 4.37 3.06
C GLY A 14 -15.37 4.81 2.04
N ILE A 15 -15.14 4.54 0.75
CA ILE A 15 -16.05 4.85 -0.35
C ILE A 15 -16.56 3.57 -1.02
N VAL A 16 -15.65 2.65 -1.37
CA VAL A 16 -15.98 1.39 -2.07
C VAL A 16 -15.37 0.21 -1.33
N GLY A 17 -16.16 -0.72 -0.82
CA GLY A 17 -15.65 -1.95 -0.22
C GLY A 17 -15.00 -2.87 -1.25
N GLN A 18 -15.74 -3.23 -2.30
CA GLN A 18 -15.25 -4.10 -3.39
C GLN A 18 -15.81 -3.70 -4.75
N ALA A 19 -14.94 -3.68 -5.76
CA ALA A 19 -15.30 -3.60 -7.16
C ALA A 19 -14.71 -4.79 -7.93
N ALA A 20 -15.56 -5.70 -8.41
CA ALA A 20 -15.17 -6.86 -9.21
C ALA A 20 -15.18 -6.59 -10.73
N ARG A 21 -15.35 -5.34 -11.12
CA ARG A 21 -15.27 -4.81 -12.48
C ARG A 21 -14.56 -3.47 -12.46
N PRO A 22 -14.09 -2.97 -13.59
CA PRO A 22 -13.47 -1.66 -13.69
C PRO A 22 -14.33 -0.58 -13.04
N ILE A 23 -13.71 0.22 -12.21
CA ILE A 23 -14.32 1.36 -11.52
C ILE A 23 -13.39 2.56 -11.64
N VAL A 24 -13.97 3.74 -11.70
CA VAL A 24 -13.23 5.01 -11.70
C VAL A 24 -13.67 5.80 -10.47
N ALA A 25 -12.75 6.03 -9.55
CA ALA A 25 -12.91 6.93 -8.42
C ALA A 25 -12.16 8.22 -8.72
N VAL A 26 -12.85 9.35 -8.76
CA VAL A 26 -12.26 10.67 -9.05
C VAL A 26 -12.67 11.64 -7.98
N GLN A 27 -11.72 12.42 -7.47
CA GLN A 27 -11.92 13.49 -6.49
C GLN A 27 -12.69 13.03 -5.24
N CYS A 28 -12.47 11.77 -4.85
CA CYS A 28 -13.10 11.21 -3.65
C CYS A 28 -12.31 11.60 -2.40
N LEU A 29 -13.02 12.03 -1.36
CA LEU A 29 -12.45 12.39 -0.07
C LEU A 29 -13.01 11.50 1.03
N ASN A 30 -12.12 10.84 1.78
CA ASN A 30 -12.45 10.16 3.03
C ASN A 30 -11.75 10.86 4.19
N LYS A 31 -12.53 11.35 5.15
CA LYS A 31 -12.02 12.01 6.37
C LYS A 31 -12.13 11.12 7.61
N ALA A 32 -12.86 10.03 7.51
CA ALA A 32 -13.18 9.21 8.65
C ALA A 32 -12.38 7.91 8.71
N ALA A 33 -12.21 7.37 9.90
CA ALA A 33 -11.49 6.13 10.10
C ALA A 33 -12.16 4.94 9.39
N VAL A 34 -11.33 4.07 8.80
CA VAL A 34 -11.73 2.82 8.13
C VAL A 34 -11.05 1.65 8.84
N LYS A 35 -11.82 0.75 9.41
CA LYS A 35 -11.31 -0.32 10.26
C LYS A 35 -11.87 -1.70 9.89
N PHE A 36 -10.98 -2.67 9.70
CA PHE A 36 -11.34 -4.07 9.78
C PHE A 36 -11.28 -4.54 11.24
N ALA A 37 -12.41 -5.03 11.76
CA ALA A 37 -12.58 -5.52 13.13
C ALA A 37 -12.98 -7.00 13.18
N GLY A 38 -12.66 -7.78 12.14
CA GLY A 38 -12.93 -9.23 12.10
C GLY A 38 -11.88 -10.03 12.87
N GLU A 39 -12.29 -11.18 13.39
CA GLU A 39 -11.45 -12.06 14.22
C GLU A 39 -10.72 -13.14 13.41
N SER A 40 -11.17 -13.45 12.21
CA SER A 40 -10.57 -14.51 11.36
C SER A 40 -10.92 -14.30 9.90
N PRO A 41 -10.07 -13.63 9.13
CA PRO A 41 -10.28 -13.51 7.69
C PRO A 41 -10.15 -14.88 7.02
N LYS A 42 -11.22 -15.34 6.38
CA LYS A 42 -11.26 -16.63 5.68
C LYS A 42 -10.72 -16.56 4.26
N VAL A 43 -10.63 -15.36 3.71
CA VAL A 43 -10.19 -15.04 2.36
C VAL A 43 -9.31 -13.80 2.41
N ARG A 44 -8.84 -13.32 1.25
CA ARG A 44 -8.09 -12.06 1.16
C ARG A 44 -8.90 -10.93 1.82
N THR A 45 -8.31 -10.26 2.77
CA THR A 45 -8.86 -9.07 3.42
C THR A 45 -8.17 -7.85 2.87
N ALA A 46 -8.94 -6.88 2.38
CA ALA A 46 -8.40 -5.64 1.85
C ALA A 46 -9.12 -4.43 2.48
N VAL A 47 -8.35 -3.52 3.04
CA VAL A 47 -8.83 -2.32 3.75
C VAL A 47 -8.19 -1.11 3.11
N GLY A 48 -8.99 -0.14 2.68
CA GLY A 48 -8.51 1.09 2.07
C GLY A 48 -9.36 2.30 2.46
N GLY A 49 -8.74 3.45 2.59
CA GLY A 49 -9.45 4.68 2.89
C GLY A 49 -10.46 5.09 1.82
N ILE A 50 -10.18 4.77 0.56
CA ILE A 50 -11.08 4.98 -0.58
C ILE A 50 -11.66 3.65 -1.04
N ILE A 51 -10.82 2.68 -1.42
CA ILE A 51 -11.24 1.40 -2.00
C ILE A 51 -10.61 0.25 -1.21
N GLY A 52 -11.42 -0.67 -0.70
CA GLY A 52 -10.89 -1.92 -0.11
C GLY A 52 -10.25 -2.80 -1.18
N ASN A 53 -11.01 -3.19 -2.20
CA ASN A 53 -10.53 -4.07 -3.27
C ASN A 53 -11.13 -3.69 -4.61
N ALA A 54 -10.28 -3.49 -5.63
CA ALA A 54 -10.73 -3.29 -7.01
C ALA A 54 -9.80 -4.00 -8.00
N PHE A 55 -10.39 -4.68 -8.98
CA PHE A 55 -9.61 -5.35 -10.02
C PHE A 55 -10.36 -5.42 -11.35
N ALA A 56 -9.58 -5.38 -12.44
CA ALA A 56 -10.06 -5.65 -13.78
C ALA A 56 -9.97 -7.16 -14.05
N LYS A 57 -11.09 -7.81 -14.39
CA LYS A 57 -11.06 -9.20 -14.84
C LYS A 57 -10.30 -9.34 -16.17
N GLY A 58 -9.81 -10.55 -16.48
CA GLY A 58 -8.93 -10.82 -17.61
C GLY A 58 -9.39 -10.34 -18.99
N ASP A 59 -10.69 -10.19 -19.20
CA ASP A 59 -11.32 -9.68 -20.43
C ASP A 59 -11.70 -8.18 -20.38
N ALA A 60 -11.40 -7.50 -19.28
CA ALA A 60 -11.75 -6.10 -19.11
C ALA A 60 -10.92 -5.21 -20.05
N LYS A 61 -11.62 -4.35 -20.80
CA LYS A 61 -11.04 -3.35 -21.71
C LYS A 61 -10.84 -1.97 -21.06
N TRP A 62 -11.30 -1.80 -19.83
CA TRP A 62 -11.27 -0.53 -19.10
C TRP A 62 -10.44 -0.67 -17.85
N ALA A 63 -9.69 0.36 -17.52
CA ALA A 63 -8.89 0.41 -16.31
C ALA A 63 -9.73 0.54 -15.03
N VAL A 64 -9.22 0.01 -13.93
CA VAL A 64 -9.55 0.51 -12.59
C VAL A 64 -8.74 1.79 -12.38
N ALA A 65 -9.39 2.87 -11.98
CA ALA A 65 -8.69 4.14 -11.79
C ALA A 65 -9.05 4.83 -10.48
N VAL A 66 -8.04 5.39 -9.81
CA VAL A 66 -8.15 6.25 -8.63
C VAL A 66 -7.38 7.53 -8.93
N VAL A 67 -8.09 8.64 -9.10
CA VAL A 67 -7.52 9.90 -9.59
C VAL A 67 -7.94 11.04 -8.68
N GLU A 68 -6.98 11.89 -8.27
CA GLU A 68 -7.23 13.06 -7.43
C GLU A 68 -8.02 12.73 -6.15
N CYS A 69 -7.83 11.52 -5.61
CA CYS A 69 -8.50 11.08 -4.39
C CYS A 69 -7.63 11.38 -3.16
N ARG A 70 -8.29 11.64 -2.03
CA ARG A 70 -7.61 11.92 -0.78
C ARG A 70 -8.19 11.13 0.38
N ASN A 71 -7.33 10.52 1.17
CA ASN A 71 -7.67 9.94 2.46
C ASN A 71 -7.02 10.75 3.58
N GLU A 72 -7.84 11.20 4.53
CA GLU A 72 -7.41 11.90 5.74
C GLU A 72 -7.67 11.06 7.00
N GLY A 73 -8.51 10.04 6.88
CA GLY A 73 -8.86 9.16 7.99
C GLY A 73 -7.88 8.00 8.17
N ASP A 74 -7.72 7.53 9.40
CA ASP A 74 -6.88 6.39 9.70
C ASP A 74 -7.44 5.10 9.10
N VAL A 75 -6.55 4.23 8.60
CA VAL A 75 -6.92 2.94 8.02
C VAL A 75 -6.26 1.82 8.81
N SER A 76 -7.02 0.90 9.38
CA SER A 76 -6.45 -0.08 10.28
C SER A 76 -7.02 -1.50 10.20
N CYS A 77 -6.13 -2.47 10.49
CA CYS A 77 -6.47 -3.86 10.72
C CYS A 77 -5.67 -4.39 11.92
N GLY A 78 -6.34 -4.63 13.04
CA GLY A 78 -5.70 -5.15 14.28
C GLY A 78 -5.55 -6.68 14.30
N TYR A 79 -5.90 -7.38 13.23
CA TYR A 79 -5.80 -8.85 13.20
C TYR A 79 -4.37 -9.31 12.93
N ALA A 80 -3.78 -9.99 13.91
CA ALA A 80 -2.45 -10.59 13.82
C ALA A 80 -2.54 -12.03 13.25
N ALA A 81 -2.34 -12.19 11.94
CA ALA A 81 -2.27 -13.50 11.32
C ALA A 81 -0.86 -13.79 10.80
N ASN A 82 -0.30 -14.91 11.20
CA ASN A 82 1.01 -15.39 10.72
C ASN A 82 0.98 -15.95 9.29
N THR A 83 0.23 -15.36 8.37
CA THR A 83 0.12 -15.91 7.02
C THR A 83 0.70 -14.97 5.97
N TYR A 84 1.87 -15.33 5.48
CA TYR A 84 2.52 -14.74 4.30
C TYR A 84 1.87 -15.19 2.97
N ASN A 85 0.79 -15.95 3.01
CA ASN A 85 0.18 -16.50 1.80
C ASN A 85 -0.54 -15.39 1.01
N SER A 86 -0.07 -15.12 -0.20
CA SER A 86 -0.61 -14.10 -1.11
C SER A 86 -2.11 -14.25 -1.44
N ALA A 87 -2.62 -15.47 -1.44
CA ALA A 87 -4.02 -15.76 -1.73
C ALA A 87 -4.98 -15.47 -0.55
N ARG A 88 -4.44 -15.41 0.68
CA ARG A 88 -5.21 -15.18 1.91
C ARG A 88 -4.61 -14.08 2.78
N GLY A 89 -3.86 -13.14 2.19
CA GLY A 89 -3.19 -12.08 2.92
C GLY A 89 -4.11 -10.93 3.31
N ILE A 90 -3.68 -10.19 4.32
CA ILE A 90 -4.26 -8.91 4.72
C ILE A 90 -3.54 -7.82 3.95
N HIS A 91 -4.30 -6.87 3.41
CA HIS A 91 -3.79 -5.75 2.64
C HIS A 91 -4.42 -4.46 3.17
N VAL A 92 -3.63 -3.58 3.77
CA VAL A 92 -4.10 -2.32 4.35
C VAL A 92 -3.39 -1.16 3.70
N GLY A 93 -4.12 -0.35 2.96
CA GLY A 93 -3.58 0.81 2.22
C GLY A 93 -4.33 2.10 2.53
N GLY A 94 -3.62 3.20 2.56
CA GLY A 94 -4.22 4.51 2.84
C GLY A 94 -5.32 4.90 1.85
N LEU A 95 -5.14 4.60 0.56
CA LEU A 95 -6.20 4.74 -0.45
C LEU A 95 -6.80 3.38 -0.82
N CYS A 96 -5.96 2.40 -1.21
CA CYS A 96 -6.41 1.11 -1.72
C CYS A 96 -5.78 -0.05 -0.94
N GLY A 97 -6.59 -0.97 -0.43
CA GLY A 97 -6.08 -2.23 0.13
C GLY A 97 -5.48 -3.11 -0.96
N PHE A 98 -6.24 -3.35 -2.03
CA PHE A 98 -5.79 -4.06 -3.23
C PHE A 98 -6.31 -3.37 -4.49
N ILE A 99 -5.43 -3.15 -5.46
CA ILE A 99 -5.79 -2.64 -6.77
C ILE A 99 -5.06 -3.43 -7.86
N ALA A 100 -5.78 -3.84 -8.90
CA ALA A 100 -5.17 -4.56 -10.00
C ALA A 100 -5.79 -4.24 -11.36
N GLY A 101 -4.92 -4.07 -12.35
CA GLY A 101 -5.24 -4.19 -13.76
C GLY A 101 -5.23 -5.65 -14.21
N ASN A 102 -4.96 -5.87 -15.48
CA ASN A 102 -4.73 -7.17 -16.10
C ASN A 102 -3.60 -7.08 -17.15
N GLU A 103 -3.30 -8.15 -17.84
CA GLU A 103 -2.21 -8.20 -18.83
C GLU A 103 -2.38 -7.21 -20.00
N THR A 104 -3.58 -6.70 -20.26
CA THR A 104 -3.89 -5.81 -21.37
C THR A 104 -4.16 -4.36 -20.97
N VAL A 105 -4.61 -4.14 -19.72
CA VAL A 105 -4.97 -2.81 -19.21
C VAL A 105 -4.47 -2.66 -17.78
N ASN A 106 -3.53 -1.76 -17.56
CA ASN A 106 -3.06 -1.44 -16.22
C ASN A 106 -4.15 -0.69 -15.43
N ALA A 107 -4.23 -0.96 -14.12
CA ALA A 107 -4.89 -0.07 -13.19
C ALA A 107 -4.11 1.25 -13.11
N VAL A 108 -4.76 2.31 -12.64
CA VAL A 108 -4.14 3.64 -12.57
C VAL A 108 -4.42 4.26 -11.20
N VAL A 109 -3.37 4.73 -10.53
CA VAL A 109 -3.49 5.57 -9.33
C VAL A 109 -2.63 6.82 -9.53
N ARG A 110 -3.26 7.99 -9.58
CA ARG A 110 -2.50 9.22 -9.84
C ARG A 110 -3.03 10.43 -9.13
N PHE A 111 -2.14 11.39 -8.83
CA PHE A 111 -2.45 12.67 -8.20
C PHE A 111 -3.23 12.54 -6.91
N SER A 112 -2.98 11.48 -6.17
CA SER A 112 -3.78 11.10 -5.00
C SER A 112 -2.93 11.10 -3.73
N SER A 113 -3.54 11.35 -2.57
CA SER A 113 -2.79 11.49 -1.32
C SER A 113 -3.42 10.78 -0.14
N ASN A 114 -2.57 10.40 0.81
CA ASN A 114 -2.95 9.91 2.12
C ASN A 114 -2.25 10.69 3.22
N THR A 115 -3.02 11.21 4.17
CA THR A 115 -2.50 11.88 5.38
C THR A 115 -2.88 11.13 6.66
N GLY A 116 -3.81 10.18 6.59
CA GLY A 116 -4.20 9.31 7.70
C GLY A 116 -3.14 8.24 8.01
N ALA A 117 -3.04 7.81 9.26
CA ALA A 117 -2.18 6.70 9.64
C ALA A 117 -2.68 5.37 9.05
N VAL A 118 -1.75 4.50 8.65
CA VAL A 118 -2.05 3.17 8.12
C VAL A 118 -1.42 2.11 8.99
N HIS A 119 -2.25 1.31 9.69
CA HIS A 119 -1.81 0.33 10.66
C HIS A 119 -2.25 -1.10 10.33
N SER A 120 -1.33 -2.08 10.40
CA SER A 120 -1.70 -3.50 10.35
C SER A 120 -0.75 -4.40 11.12
N GLU A 121 -1.31 -5.33 11.89
CA GLU A 121 -0.52 -6.34 12.62
C GLU A 121 -0.09 -7.52 11.75
N SER A 122 -0.46 -7.56 10.48
CA SER A 122 -0.06 -8.64 9.56
C SER A 122 -0.25 -8.27 8.08
N GLY A 123 0.27 -9.10 7.20
CA GLY A 123 0.08 -8.98 5.75
C GLY A 123 0.94 -7.91 5.10
N ARG A 124 0.35 -7.05 4.31
CA ARG A 124 1.01 -5.98 3.56
C ARG A 124 0.40 -4.64 3.89
N ILE A 125 1.26 -3.64 4.06
CA ILE A 125 0.82 -2.27 4.34
C ILE A 125 1.42 -1.32 3.32
N GLY A 126 0.66 -0.33 2.89
CA GLY A 126 1.19 0.76 2.06
C GLY A 126 0.50 2.08 2.38
N GLY A 127 1.25 3.15 2.38
CA GLY A 127 0.70 4.48 2.61
C GLY A 127 -0.35 4.89 1.58
N ILE A 128 -0.20 4.43 0.34
CA ILE A 128 -1.19 4.59 -0.73
C ILE A 128 -1.87 3.24 -1.03
N MET A 129 -1.10 2.19 -1.32
CA MET A 129 -1.63 0.87 -1.69
C MET A 129 -0.90 -0.24 -0.94
N ALA A 130 -1.63 -1.22 -0.39
CA ALA A 130 -0.95 -2.37 0.20
C ALA A 130 -0.45 -3.37 -0.84
N LEU A 131 -1.27 -3.65 -1.85
CA LEU A 131 -0.92 -4.48 -3.00
C LEU A 131 -1.43 -3.81 -4.28
N ALA A 132 -0.53 -3.57 -5.21
CA ALA A 132 -0.82 -3.14 -6.56
C ALA A 132 -0.26 -4.13 -7.58
N SER A 133 -1.07 -4.53 -8.57
CA SER A 133 -0.68 -5.48 -9.61
C SER A 133 -1.12 -4.97 -10.98
N PHE A 134 -0.22 -4.97 -11.97
CA PHE A 134 -0.46 -4.34 -13.27
C PHE A 134 -1.04 -2.92 -13.10
N CYS A 135 -0.27 -2.06 -12.42
CA CYS A 135 -0.75 -0.76 -11.99
C CYS A 135 0.28 0.33 -12.29
N ASP A 136 -0.17 1.42 -12.92
CA ASP A 136 0.64 2.61 -13.10
C ASP A 136 0.31 3.62 -12.01
N VAL A 137 1.34 4.06 -11.29
CA VAL A 137 1.22 4.95 -10.13
C VAL A 137 1.99 6.24 -10.40
N GLN A 138 1.31 7.38 -10.35
CA GLN A 138 1.92 8.64 -10.72
C GLN A 138 1.59 9.75 -9.74
N GLU A 139 2.63 10.47 -9.31
CA GLU A 139 2.53 11.69 -8.50
C GLU A 139 1.60 11.54 -7.28
N CYS A 140 1.73 10.40 -6.59
CA CYS A 140 0.99 10.15 -5.35
C CYS A 140 1.84 10.52 -4.14
N VAL A 141 1.19 11.03 -3.09
CA VAL A 141 1.87 11.49 -1.88
C VAL A 141 1.33 10.77 -0.65
N ASN A 142 2.24 10.19 0.15
CA ASN A 142 1.92 9.70 1.48
C ASN A 142 2.58 10.59 2.55
N GLU A 143 1.76 11.16 3.41
CA GLU A 143 2.18 11.93 4.60
C GLU A 143 1.87 11.17 5.90
N GLY A 144 0.99 10.18 5.84
CA GLY A 144 0.60 9.37 6.99
C GLY A 144 1.66 8.34 7.37
N THR A 145 1.78 8.07 8.67
CA THR A 145 2.64 6.99 9.19
C THR A 145 2.10 5.62 8.74
N VAL A 146 3.01 4.74 8.34
CA VAL A 146 2.75 3.34 8.01
C VAL A 146 3.39 2.47 9.08
N ASP A 147 2.60 1.81 9.93
CA ASP A 147 3.16 1.07 11.06
C ASP A 147 2.51 -0.29 11.31
N GLY A 148 3.18 -1.12 12.11
CA GLY A 148 2.64 -2.41 12.57
C GLY A 148 3.64 -3.55 12.52
N SER A 149 3.12 -4.79 12.53
CA SER A 149 3.91 -6.03 12.50
C SER A 149 3.79 -6.78 11.16
N ALA A 150 3.47 -6.07 10.08
CA ALA A 150 3.26 -6.64 8.75
C ALA A 150 4.50 -7.37 8.20
N ALA A 151 4.27 -8.22 7.21
CA ALA A 151 5.34 -8.91 6.49
C ALA A 151 6.05 -8.00 5.47
N VAL A 152 5.35 -6.99 4.95
CA VAL A 152 5.89 -6.03 3.99
C VAL A 152 5.21 -4.68 4.19
N ALA A 153 6.01 -3.61 4.23
CA ALA A 153 5.52 -2.24 4.29
C ALA A 153 6.21 -1.35 3.26
N GLY A 154 5.46 -0.41 2.69
CA GLY A 154 6.01 0.64 1.84
C GLY A 154 5.30 1.97 2.08
N GLY A 155 6.03 3.06 1.98
CA GLY A 155 5.44 4.39 2.12
C GLY A 155 4.41 4.68 1.02
N ILE A 156 4.60 4.14 -0.18
CA ILE A 156 3.62 4.21 -1.27
C ILE A 156 2.96 2.83 -1.47
N SER A 157 3.73 1.78 -1.69
CA SER A 157 3.18 0.43 -1.90
C SER A 157 3.89 -0.62 -1.08
N GLY A 158 3.14 -1.47 -0.37
CA GLY A 158 3.71 -2.63 0.32
C GLY A 158 4.29 -3.62 -0.68
N LEU A 159 3.45 -4.19 -1.53
CA LEU A 159 3.87 -5.07 -2.63
C LEU A 159 3.44 -4.48 -3.97
N PHE A 160 4.39 -4.34 -4.88
CA PHE A 160 4.18 -3.81 -6.22
C PHE A 160 4.52 -4.87 -7.27
N GLU A 161 3.49 -5.36 -7.95
CA GLU A 161 3.58 -6.44 -8.95
C GLU A 161 3.30 -5.90 -10.35
N ALA A 162 4.31 -5.62 -11.14
CA ALA A 162 4.25 -5.10 -12.49
C ALA A 162 3.59 -3.72 -12.65
N GLY A 163 4.25 -2.86 -13.38
CA GLY A 163 3.79 -1.51 -13.73
C GLY A 163 4.85 -0.45 -13.45
N ASP A 164 4.52 0.78 -13.72
CA ASP A 164 5.41 1.92 -13.57
C ASP A 164 4.97 2.81 -12.40
N MET A 165 5.92 3.16 -11.54
CA MET A 165 5.74 4.14 -10.47
C MET A 165 6.62 5.36 -10.76
N TYR A 166 6.02 6.53 -10.89
CA TYR A 166 6.71 7.76 -11.26
C TYR A 166 6.33 8.93 -10.35
N GLY A 167 7.33 9.70 -9.93
CA GLY A 167 7.14 10.98 -9.25
C GLY A 167 6.45 10.90 -7.89
N CYS A 168 6.38 9.71 -7.27
CA CYS A 168 5.70 9.53 -5.98
C CYS A 168 6.58 9.98 -4.82
N VAL A 169 5.93 10.53 -3.77
CA VAL A 169 6.62 11.07 -2.59
C VAL A 169 6.06 10.44 -1.32
N ASN A 170 6.96 9.91 -0.50
CA ASN A 170 6.65 9.54 0.87
C ASN A 170 7.35 10.49 1.83
N VAL A 171 6.61 11.12 2.72
CA VAL A 171 7.13 11.91 3.85
C VAL A 171 6.72 11.31 5.20
N GLY A 172 5.76 10.39 5.20
CA GLY A 172 5.38 9.64 6.39
C GLY A 172 6.41 8.58 6.78
N ASP A 173 6.51 8.28 8.06
CA ASP A 173 7.40 7.25 8.57
C ASP A 173 6.89 5.84 8.23
N VAL A 174 7.80 4.89 8.00
CA VAL A 174 7.49 3.46 7.82
C VAL A 174 8.15 2.67 8.95
N LEU A 175 7.35 2.21 9.91
CA LEU A 175 7.80 1.68 11.19
C LEU A 175 7.36 0.22 11.39
N LEU A 176 8.16 -0.75 10.96
CA LEU A 176 7.87 -2.17 11.14
C LEU A 176 8.47 -2.73 12.44
N LYS A 177 7.63 -3.30 13.28
CA LYS A 177 7.99 -4.00 14.53
C LYS A 177 8.28 -5.49 14.31
N GLY A 178 7.77 -6.06 13.23
CA GLY A 178 7.93 -7.47 12.86
C GLY A 178 9.16 -7.75 12.01
N SER A 179 9.23 -8.96 11.43
CA SER A 179 10.34 -9.43 10.58
C SER A 179 10.15 -9.11 9.08
N GLY A 180 9.33 -8.13 8.78
CA GLY A 180 8.98 -7.77 7.40
C GLY A 180 9.95 -6.82 6.73
N ASN A 181 9.81 -6.66 5.42
CA ASN A 181 10.57 -5.72 4.63
C ASN A 181 9.95 -4.31 4.68
N ALA A 182 10.76 -3.29 4.88
CA ALA A 182 10.32 -1.90 4.97
C ALA A 182 11.00 -1.02 3.92
N GLY A 183 10.23 -0.52 2.96
CA GLY A 183 10.70 0.42 1.94
C GLY A 183 10.05 1.79 2.07
N GLY A 184 10.82 2.85 1.87
CA GLY A 184 10.28 4.21 1.91
C GLY A 184 9.27 4.48 0.80
N ILE A 185 9.45 3.85 -0.35
CA ILE A 185 8.51 3.89 -1.48
C ILE A 185 7.84 2.53 -1.65
N VAL A 186 8.60 1.48 -1.89
CA VAL A 186 8.07 0.12 -2.11
C VAL A 186 8.73 -0.87 -1.17
N GLY A 187 7.94 -1.67 -0.47
CA GLY A 187 8.45 -2.73 0.40
C GLY A 187 9.07 -3.88 -0.38
N THR A 188 8.35 -4.44 -1.32
CA THR A 188 8.82 -5.57 -2.16
C THR A 188 8.22 -5.46 -3.56
N THR A 189 9.01 -5.81 -4.58
CA THR A 189 8.51 -6.08 -5.93
C THR A 189 8.48 -7.59 -6.16
N GLN A 190 7.47 -8.07 -6.88
CA GLN A 190 7.35 -9.48 -7.21
C GLN A 190 6.53 -9.69 -8.48
N THR A 191 7.18 -10.04 -9.59
CA THR A 191 6.47 -10.53 -10.78
C THR A 191 7.40 -11.33 -11.67
N PRO A 192 7.08 -12.56 -12.05
CA PRO A 192 7.91 -13.33 -12.97
C PRO A 192 7.73 -12.96 -14.45
N LYS A 193 6.77 -12.07 -14.80
CA LYS A 193 6.34 -11.86 -16.19
C LYS A 193 6.50 -10.45 -16.75
N ARG A 194 6.74 -9.45 -15.91
CA ARG A 194 6.88 -8.05 -16.32
C ARG A 194 7.88 -7.34 -15.44
N TYR A 195 8.51 -6.31 -15.96
CA TYR A 195 9.37 -5.41 -15.17
C TYR A 195 8.52 -4.47 -14.30
N THR A 196 9.15 -3.96 -13.28
CA THR A 196 8.67 -2.85 -12.47
C THR A 196 9.66 -1.71 -12.61
N ALA A 197 9.19 -0.51 -12.93
CA ALA A 197 9.99 0.68 -12.91
C ALA A 197 9.55 1.61 -11.76
N ILE A 198 10.52 2.07 -10.96
CA ILE A 198 10.32 3.07 -9.90
C ILE A 198 11.23 4.24 -10.26
N THR A 199 10.63 5.35 -10.70
CA THR A 199 11.38 6.46 -11.30
C THR A 199 11.03 7.78 -10.64
N ASP A 200 12.01 8.64 -10.41
CA ASP A 200 11.87 9.99 -9.84
C ASP A 200 11.06 10.06 -8.52
N CYS A 201 11.01 8.95 -7.78
CA CYS A 201 10.32 8.88 -6.49
C CYS A 201 11.22 9.41 -5.36
N ARG A 202 10.61 9.93 -4.30
CA ARG A 202 11.34 10.50 -3.17
C ARG A 202 10.81 10.00 -1.84
N ASN A 203 11.74 9.66 -0.94
CA ASN A 203 11.41 9.36 0.45
C ASN A 203 12.05 10.39 1.38
N GLY A 204 11.23 11.06 2.19
CA GLY A 204 11.64 11.98 3.25
C GLY A 204 11.35 11.43 4.66
N GLY A 205 10.57 10.35 4.77
CA GLY A 205 10.21 9.74 6.05
C GLY A 205 11.31 8.84 6.61
N VAL A 206 11.24 8.55 7.91
CA VAL A 206 12.11 7.60 8.61
C VAL A 206 11.64 6.18 8.31
N ILE A 207 12.57 5.30 7.93
CA ILE A 207 12.26 3.90 7.64
C ILE A 207 12.93 3.02 8.69
N CYS A 208 12.11 2.32 9.47
CA CYS A 208 12.56 1.37 10.49
C CYS A 208 12.00 -0.02 10.23
N GLY A 209 12.89 -1.01 10.09
CA GLY A 209 12.56 -2.43 10.04
C GLY A 209 13.43 -3.20 11.03
N ARG A 210 12.86 -4.17 11.76
CA ARG A 210 13.58 -4.85 12.83
C ARG A 210 14.41 -6.04 12.36
N PHE A 211 13.93 -6.83 11.41
CA PHE A 211 14.56 -8.10 11.02
C PHE A 211 14.56 -8.36 9.51
N GLY A 212 13.83 -7.60 8.71
CA GLY A 212 13.77 -7.73 7.25
C GLY A 212 14.69 -6.75 6.53
N PHE A 213 14.59 -6.72 5.21
CA PHE A 213 15.28 -5.72 4.41
C PHE A 213 14.67 -4.34 4.63
N THR A 214 15.52 -3.34 4.76
CA THR A 214 15.09 -1.96 4.99
C THR A 214 15.83 -1.02 4.04
N ALA A 215 15.10 -0.21 3.28
CA ALA A 215 15.68 0.73 2.33
C ALA A 215 14.80 1.96 2.13
N SER A 216 15.41 3.06 1.69
CA SER A 216 14.70 4.32 1.42
C SER A 216 13.74 4.24 0.24
N ILE A 217 14.04 3.46 -0.77
CA ILE A 217 13.19 3.37 -1.97
C ILE A 217 12.57 1.98 -2.07
N LEU A 218 13.32 0.95 -2.38
CA LEU A 218 12.85 -0.43 -2.56
C LEU A 218 13.62 -1.34 -1.60
N ALA A 219 12.90 -2.00 -0.67
CA ALA A 219 13.57 -2.87 0.31
C ALA A 219 13.96 -4.24 -0.28
N GLU A 220 13.11 -4.85 -1.10
CA GLU A 220 13.42 -6.13 -1.73
C GLU A 220 12.92 -6.16 -3.19
N SER A 221 13.81 -6.42 -4.13
CA SER A 221 13.46 -6.80 -5.51
C SER A 221 13.52 -8.32 -5.66
N ARG A 222 12.46 -8.91 -6.21
CA ARG A 222 12.38 -10.33 -6.54
C ARG A 222 12.33 -10.59 -8.04
N ASN A 223 12.64 -9.57 -8.83
CA ASN A 223 12.69 -9.66 -10.29
C ASN A 223 14.05 -9.18 -10.80
N ASP A 224 14.61 -9.89 -11.75
CA ASP A 224 15.90 -9.52 -12.36
C ASP A 224 15.80 -8.29 -13.29
N THR A 225 14.59 -7.84 -13.60
CA THR A 225 14.31 -6.75 -14.54
C THR A 225 13.76 -5.48 -13.90
N ASP A 226 13.71 -5.43 -12.58
CA ASP A 226 13.27 -4.22 -11.87
C ASP A 226 14.26 -3.07 -12.07
N ARG A 227 13.73 -1.87 -12.22
CA ARG A 227 14.51 -0.66 -12.41
C ARG A 227 14.14 0.40 -11.36
N VAL A 228 15.16 0.96 -10.73
CA VAL A 228 15.03 2.13 -9.84
C VAL A 228 15.96 3.21 -10.37
N ASP A 229 15.41 4.37 -10.74
CA ASP A 229 16.16 5.44 -11.39
C ASP A 229 15.69 6.83 -10.94
N GLY A 230 16.56 7.81 -10.90
CA GLY A 230 16.25 9.20 -10.57
C GLY A 230 15.71 9.44 -9.15
N CYS A 231 15.68 8.42 -8.28
CA CYS A 231 15.05 8.51 -6.98
C CYS A 231 15.88 9.26 -5.94
N GLY A 232 15.21 10.07 -5.12
CA GLY A 232 15.83 10.89 -4.08
C GLY A 232 15.53 10.38 -2.67
N VAL A 233 16.51 10.48 -1.78
CA VAL A 233 16.37 10.10 -0.37
C VAL A 233 16.72 11.27 0.54
N GLY A 234 15.83 11.58 1.50
CA GLY A 234 16.02 12.63 2.50
C GLY A 234 15.82 12.15 3.94
N GLY A 235 15.14 11.00 4.10
CA GLY A 235 14.87 10.39 5.40
C GLY A 235 15.98 9.46 5.89
N ALA A 236 15.94 9.11 7.18
CA ALA A 236 16.84 8.15 7.79
C ALA A 236 16.37 6.71 7.56
N VAL A 237 17.32 5.80 7.36
CA VAL A 237 17.07 4.35 7.32
C VAL A 237 17.81 3.70 8.47
N GLY A 238 17.12 2.87 9.25
CA GLY A 238 17.77 2.21 10.40
C GLY A 238 16.95 1.10 11.01
N THR A 239 17.58 0.42 11.96
CA THR A 239 16.88 -0.41 12.93
C THR A 239 16.57 0.43 14.16
N PRO A 240 15.42 0.22 14.85
CA PRO A 240 15.16 0.89 16.11
C PRO A 240 16.33 0.58 17.08
N ALA A 241 16.98 1.62 17.58
CA ALA A 241 17.98 1.42 18.63
C ALA A 241 17.30 0.72 19.80
N GLN A 242 17.90 -0.38 20.29
CA GLN A 242 17.42 -1.04 21.52
C GLN A 242 17.41 0.01 22.64
N GLY A 243 16.22 0.37 23.11
CA GLY A 243 16.06 1.26 24.26
C GLY A 243 15.51 2.66 24.02
N ARG A 244 15.10 3.04 22.82
CA ARG A 244 14.23 4.22 22.65
C ARG A 244 12.79 3.76 22.50
N GLU A 245 12.06 3.84 23.58
CA GLU A 245 10.60 3.90 23.53
C GLU A 245 10.23 5.13 22.69
N ALA A 246 9.34 4.92 21.73
CA ALA A 246 8.76 6.04 21.00
C ALA A 246 7.98 6.94 21.98
N PRO A 247 8.01 8.25 21.80
CA PRO A 247 7.23 9.17 22.61
C PRO A 247 5.73 8.93 22.47
#